data_983e803e48dcd819ed11ba2eafb0d530
#
_entry.id   983e803e48dcd819ed11ba2eafb0d530
#
_cell.length_a   1.000
_cell.length_b   1.000
_cell.length_c   1.000
_cell.angle_alpha   90.00
_cell.angle_beta   90.00
_cell.angle_gamma   90.00
#
_symmetry.space_group_name_H-M   'P 1'
#
loop_
_entity.id
_entity.type
_entity.pdbx_description
1 polymer ?
#
loop_
_entity_poly.entity_id
_entity_poly.type
_entity_poly.pdbx_seq_one_letter_code
_entity_poly.pdbx_strand_id
1 'polypeptide(L)'
;AVAFLLDMSASTDEEIEKQRQKYDSNDQDDFDGDPRKYFQWLAARRAKNAIEPPKRIIDLEKESTVLIVEALEAIGDSYGIFGFSGYGRDNVEFHVIKNLDEQMSETIHKRIDKIEPIRSTRMGPAIRHTIHKLDEHDAKVKILILVSDGRPQDHGYGRDRTEKEYAVHDTKQALLEAKRKGITPFLIT
;
A
#
# COMPACT_ATOMS: atom_id res chain seq x y z
N ALA A 1 -17.65 -3.39 -10.62
CA ALA A 1 -16.53 -4.13 -10.05
C ALA A 1 -15.40 -3.18 -9.71
N VAL A 2 -14.76 -3.37 -8.58
CA VAL A 2 -13.65 -2.56 -8.09
C VAL A 2 -12.42 -3.43 -7.89
N ALA A 3 -11.25 -3.01 -8.35
CA ALA A 3 -9.98 -3.66 -8.04
C ALA A 3 -9.09 -2.70 -7.23
N PHE A 4 -8.70 -3.14 -6.04
CA PHE A 4 -7.66 -2.49 -5.24
C PHE A 4 -6.31 -3.05 -5.64
N LEU A 5 -5.36 -2.17 -5.90
CA LEU A 5 -3.98 -2.50 -6.19
C LEU A 5 -3.09 -1.79 -5.17
N LEU A 6 -2.60 -2.55 -4.19
CA LEU A 6 -1.84 -2.05 -3.06
C LEU A 6 -0.34 -2.10 -3.36
N ASP A 7 0.34 -1.02 -3.09
CA ASP A 7 1.79 -0.95 -3.16
C ASP A 7 2.39 -1.68 -1.95
N MET A 8 3.16 -2.73 -2.20
CA MET A 8 3.88 -3.49 -1.18
C MET A 8 5.39 -3.21 -1.27
N SER A 9 5.76 -2.01 -1.66
CA SER A 9 7.18 -1.64 -1.75
C SER A 9 7.78 -1.31 -0.38
N ALA A 10 9.11 -1.36 -0.30
CA ALA A 10 9.82 -1.11 0.95
C ALA A 10 9.64 0.32 1.50
N SER A 11 9.26 1.30 0.67
CA SER A 11 8.92 2.65 1.13
C SER A 11 7.70 2.69 2.04
N THR A 12 6.76 1.75 1.88
CA THR A 12 5.57 1.66 2.73
C THR A 12 5.87 1.18 4.16
N ASP A 13 7.12 0.75 4.44
CA ASP A 13 7.61 0.44 5.79
C ASP A 13 7.95 1.69 6.62
N GLU A 14 7.93 2.87 6.00
CA GLU A 14 8.22 4.12 6.71
C GLU A 14 7.15 4.43 7.76
N GLU A 15 7.60 4.90 8.94
CA GLU A 15 6.74 5.37 10.02
C GLU A 15 6.07 6.70 9.64
N ILE A 16 4.81 6.87 10.04
CA ILE A 16 4.08 8.10 9.74
C ILE A 16 4.63 9.26 10.56
N GLU A 17 5.17 10.29 9.91
CA GLU A 17 5.85 11.45 10.53
C GLU A 17 5.04 12.16 11.63
N LYS A 18 3.71 12.19 11.51
CA LYS A 18 2.85 12.79 12.55
C LYS A 18 2.90 12.05 13.89
N GLN A 19 3.24 10.79 13.88
CA GLN A 19 3.44 10.05 15.13
C GLN A 19 4.84 10.31 15.68
N ARG A 20 5.88 10.44 14.82
CA ARG A 20 7.22 10.88 15.26
C ARG A 20 7.16 12.20 16.01
N GLN A 21 6.52 13.23 15.44
CA GLN A 21 6.37 14.54 16.08
C GLN A 21 5.57 14.48 17.39
N LYS A 22 4.58 13.60 17.49
CA LYS A 22 3.79 13.42 18.71
C LYS A 22 4.56 12.66 19.80
N TYR A 23 5.43 11.73 19.41
CA TYR A 23 6.35 11.05 20.31
C TYR A 23 7.42 12.01 20.83
N ASP A 24 8.05 12.79 19.95
CA ASP A 24 9.09 13.74 20.31
C ASP A 24 8.54 14.91 21.18
N SER A 25 7.32 15.37 20.93
CA SER A 25 6.72 16.48 21.70
C SER A 25 6.17 16.05 23.05
N ASN A 26 5.60 14.84 23.18
CA ASN A 26 5.13 14.33 24.47
C ASN A 26 6.28 13.90 25.39
N ASP A 27 7.42 13.50 24.82
CA ASP A 27 8.56 12.98 25.58
C ASP A 27 9.41 14.09 26.24
N GLN A 28 9.32 15.32 25.74
CA GLN A 28 9.98 16.46 26.40
C GLN A 28 9.26 16.92 27.67
N ASP A 29 7.95 16.70 27.76
CA ASP A 29 7.13 17.11 28.92
C ASP A 29 7.12 16.10 30.08
N ASP A 30 7.47 14.83 29.82
CA ASP A 30 7.36 13.77 30.85
C ASP A 30 8.66 13.52 31.65
N PHE A 31 9.78 14.08 31.23
CA PHE A 31 11.05 13.94 31.96
C PHE A 31 11.29 15.15 32.85
N ASP A 32 11.22 14.95 34.17
CA ASP A 32 11.37 16.01 35.18
C ASP A 32 12.81 16.52 35.39
N GLY A 33 13.76 16.08 34.54
CA GLY A 33 15.15 16.50 34.52
C GLY A 33 16.03 15.88 35.61
N ASP A 34 15.51 14.98 36.45
CA ASP A 34 16.32 14.28 37.47
C ASP A 34 17.14 13.14 36.83
N PRO A 35 18.50 13.25 36.80
CA PRO A 35 19.36 12.23 36.18
C PRO A 35 19.19 10.81 36.73
N ARG A 36 18.72 10.71 38.00
CA ARG A 36 18.50 9.40 38.65
C ARG A 36 17.28 8.65 38.11
N LYS A 37 16.32 9.40 37.57
CA LYS A 37 15.09 8.86 36.98
C LYS A 37 15.21 8.60 35.49
N TYR A 38 16.28 9.10 34.84
CA TYR A 38 16.49 8.99 33.40
C TYR A 38 16.43 7.54 32.89
N PHE A 39 17.11 6.62 33.55
CA PHE A 39 17.10 5.21 33.14
C PHE A 39 15.75 4.53 33.33
N GLN A 40 15.01 4.89 34.39
CA GLN A 40 13.64 4.37 34.61
C GLN A 40 12.68 4.91 33.55
N TRP A 41 12.76 6.19 33.23
CA TRP A 41 12.00 6.82 32.15
C TRP A 41 12.33 6.20 30.79
N LEU A 42 13.62 5.99 30.49
CA LEU A 42 14.05 5.35 29.25
C LEU A 42 13.56 3.90 29.11
N ALA A 43 13.55 3.14 30.21
CA ALA A 43 13.04 1.78 30.24
C ALA A 43 11.52 1.75 30.05
N ALA A 44 10.78 2.65 30.70
CA ALA A 44 9.33 2.78 30.53
C ALA A 44 8.96 3.20 29.10
N ARG A 45 9.72 4.12 28.49
CA ARG A 45 9.57 4.53 27.08
C ARG A 45 9.79 3.37 26.12
N ARG A 46 10.85 2.57 26.32
CA ARG A 46 11.12 1.38 25.51
C ARG A 46 10.01 0.33 25.65
N ALA A 47 9.50 0.12 26.85
CA ALA A 47 8.40 -0.79 27.10
C ALA A 47 7.10 -0.31 26.42
N LYS A 48 6.80 0.98 26.46
CA LYS A 48 5.64 1.59 25.77
C LYS A 48 5.73 1.44 24.26
N ASN A 49 6.89 1.73 23.67
CA ASN A 49 7.13 1.57 22.23
C ASN A 49 7.09 0.10 21.77
N ALA A 50 7.39 -0.85 22.65
CA ALA A 50 7.26 -2.28 22.37
C ALA A 50 5.80 -2.78 22.42
N ILE A 51 4.93 -2.08 23.16
CA ILE A 51 3.50 -2.41 23.28
C ILE A 51 2.69 -1.79 22.14
N GLU A 52 3.05 -0.58 21.75
CA GLU A 52 2.40 0.15 20.64
C GLU A 52 3.47 0.54 19.60
N PRO A 53 3.80 -0.34 18.66
CA PRO A 53 4.76 0.00 17.62
C PRO A 53 4.23 1.17 16.78
N PRO A 54 5.11 2.05 16.28
CA PRO A 54 4.71 3.17 15.45
C PRO A 54 4.01 2.66 14.19
N LYS A 55 2.94 3.35 13.80
CA LYS A 55 2.14 3.01 12.65
C LYS A 55 2.91 3.31 11.36
N ARG A 56 3.01 2.34 10.48
CA ARG A 56 3.66 2.45 9.16
C ARG A 56 2.65 2.86 8.08
N ILE A 57 3.15 3.32 6.95
CA ILE A 57 2.32 3.65 5.78
C ILE A 57 1.50 2.43 5.35
N ILE A 58 2.10 1.24 5.29
CA ILE A 58 1.41 -0.01 4.93
C ILE A 58 0.24 -0.33 5.87
N ASP A 59 0.34 -0.01 7.15
CA ASP A 59 -0.73 -0.24 8.11
C ASP A 59 -1.92 0.69 7.84
N LEU A 60 -1.65 1.94 7.43
CA LEU A 60 -2.69 2.87 7.01
C LEU A 60 -3.35 2.46 5.69
N GLU A 61 -2.57 1.95 4.74
CA GLU A 61 -3.09 1.40 3.47
C GLU A 61 -4.03 0.21 3.71
N LYS A 62 -3.65 -0.71 4.61
CA LYS A 62 -4.51 -1.83 5.04
C LYS A 62 -5.82 -1.34 5.64
N GLU A 63 -5.76 -0.43 6.61
CA GLU A 63 -6.95 0.12 7.27
C GLU A 63 -7.88 0.82 6.29
N SER A 64 -7.32 1.65 5.40
CA SER A 64 -8.09 2.35 4.37
C SER A 64 -8.77 1.35 3.42
N THR A 65 -8.06 0.29 3.04
CA THR A 65 -8.60 -0.77 2.20
C THR A 65 -9.75 -1.50 2.89
N VAL A 66 -9.60 -1.86 4.17
CA VAL A 66 -10.65 -2.54 4.95
C VAL A 66 -11.91 -1.67 5.04
N LEU A 67 -11.78 -0.37 5.32
CA LEU A 67 -12.92 0.54 5.40
C LEU A 67 -13.71 0.63 4.08
N ILE A 68 -13.01 0.69 2.93
CA ILE A 68 -13.66 0.73 1.63
C ILE A 68 -14.29 -0.64 1.31
N VAL A 69 -13.63 -1.72 1.66
CA VAL A 69 -14.13 -3.10 1.48
C VAL A 69 -15.43 -3.31 2.25
N GLU A 70 -15.52 -2.86 3.51
CA GLU A 70 -16.77 -2.94 4.30
C GLU A 70 -17.92 -2.20 3.62
N ALA A 71 -17.63 -1.04 3.03
CA ALA A 71 -18.65 -0.30 2.28
C ALA A 71 -19.10 -1.06 1.01
N LEU A 72 -18.19 -1.70 0.27
CA LEU A 72 -18.50 -2.47 -0.93
C LEU A 72 -19.29 -3.74 -0.60
N GLU A 73 -18.94 -4.43 0.49
CA GLU A 73 -19.74 -5.57 1.01
C GLU A 73 -21.18 -5.15 1.34
N ALA A 74 -21.35 -3.98 1.97
CA ALA A 74 -22.67 -3.46 2.32
C ALA A 74 -23.54 -3.15 1.08
N ILE A 75 -22.95 -2.76 -0.05
CA ILE A 75 -23.66 -2.49 -1.32
C ILE A 75 -23.77 -3.76 -2.19
N GLY A 76 -23.04 -4.82 -1.89
CA GLY A 76 -23.02 -6.06 -2.67
C GLY A 76 -22.27 -5.96 -4.00
N ASP A 77 -21.29 -5.06 -4.11
CA ASP A 77 -20.47 -4.93 -5.30
C ASP A 77 -19.36 -5.98 -5.36
N SER A 78 -18.99 -6.40 -6.59
CA SER A 78 -17.83 -7.26 -6.81
C SER A 78 -16.54 -6.47 -6.68
N TYR A 79 -15.59 -6.97 -5.86
CA TYR A 79 -14.28 -6.34 -5.71
C TYR A 79 -13.17 -7.37 -5.54
N GLY A 80 -11.96 -6.99 -6.01
CA GLY A 80 -10.73 -7.73 -5.82
C GLY A 80 -9.71 -6.91 -5.05
N ILE A 81 -8.83 -7.59 -4.32
CA ILE A 81 -7.71 -6.99 -3.58
C ILE A 81 -6.43 -7.65 -4.08
N PHE A 82 -5.53 -6.85 -4.60
CA PHE A 82 -4.26 -7.27 -5.16
C PHE A 82 -3.14 -6.45 -4.56
N GLY A 83 -1.99 -7.07 -4.37
CA GLY A 83 -0.78 -6.38 -3.98
C GLY A 83 0.29 -6.50 -5.06
N PHE A 84 1.21 -5.56 -5.12
CA PHE A 84 2.33 -5.64 -6.04
C PHE A 84 3.64 -5.17 -5.40
N SER A 85 4.71 -5.75 -5.90
CA SER A 85 6.08 -5.38 -5.61
C SER A 85 6.94 -5.72 -6.82
N GLY A 86 8.21 -5.32 -6.84
CA GLY A 86 9.08 -5.66 -7.94
C GLY A 86 10.56 -5.51 -7.60
N TYR A 87 11.39 -6.20 -8.37
CA TYR A 87 12.84 -6.02 -8.35
C TYR A 87 13.38 -6.22 -9.76
N GLY A 88 13.55 -5.12 -10.46
CA GLY A 88 14.00 -5.13 -11.83
C GLY A 88 12.92 -5.58 -12.82
N ARG A 89 13.30 -5.64 -14.10
CA ARG A 89 12.39 -5.88 -15.22
C ARG A 89 11.75 -7.27 -15.18
N ASP A 90 12.48 -8.26 -14.72
CA ASP A 90 12.12 -9.67 -14.84
C ASP A 90 11.43 -10.23 -13.58
N ASN A 91 11.40 -9.46 -12.49
CA ASN A 91 10.83 -9.88 -11.21
C ASN A 91 9.74 -8.91 -10.77
N VAL A 92 8.58 -9.00 -11.40
CA VAL A 92 7.36 -8.29 -10.98
C VAL A 92 6.50 -9.26 -10.23
N GLU A 93 6.27 -8.99 -8.95
CA GLU A 93 5.46 -9.82 -8.07
C GLU A 93 4.05 -9.24 -8.01
N PHE A 94 3.05 -10.08 -8.25
CA PHE A 94 1.64 -9.73 -8.16
C PHE A 94 0.95 -10.70 -7.20
N HIS A 95 0.46 -10.17 -6.10
CA HIS A 95 -0.13 -10.96 -5.01
C HIS A 95 -1.66 -10.90 -5.10
N VAL A 96 -2.30 -12.05 -5.20
CA VAL A 96 -3.76 -12.15 -5.15
C VAL A 96 -4.18 -12.36 -3.71
N ILE A 97 -4.70 -11.32 -3.07
CA ILE A 97 -5.22 -11.36 -1.71
C ILE A 97 -6.68 -11.82 -1.75
N LYS A 98 -7.49 -11.23 -2.64
CA LYS A 98 -8.86 -11.63 -2.94
C LYS A 98 -9.12 -11.46 -4.45
N ASN A 99 -9.63 -12.48 -5.11
CA ASN A 99 -10.10 -12.34 -6.49
C ASN A 99 -11.45 -11.62 -6.55
N LEU A 100 -11.79 -11.12 -7.75
CA LEU A 100 -13.08 -10.42 -7.99
C LEU A 100 -14.29 -11.31 -7.69
N ASP A 101 -14.20 -12.61 -7.97
CA ASP A 101 -15.28 -13.59 -7.80
C ASP A 101 -15.24 -14.33 -6.45
N GLU A 102 -14.24 -14.08 -5.61
CA GLU A 102 -14.18 -14.64 -4.26
C GLU A 102 -15.13 -13.88 -3.32
N GLN A 103 -15.81 -14.60 -2.43
CA GLN A 103 -16.53 -14.01 -1.31
C GLN A 103 -15.58 -13.76 -0.14
N MET A 104 -15.84 -12.71 0.64
CA MET A 104 -15.05 -12.42 1.84
C MET A 104 -15.08 -13.61 2.80
N SER A 105 -13.96 -13.94 3.38
CA SER A 105 -13.78 -15.08 4.28
C SER A 105 -12.66 -14.82 5.29
N GLU A 106 -12.66 -15.61 6.36
CA GLU A 106 -11.59 -15.56 7.38
C GLU A 106 -10.18 -15.78 6.77
N THR A 107 -10.09 -16.58 5.71
CA THR A 107 -8.84 -16.79 4.98
C THR A 107 -8.38 -15.51 4.29
N ILE A 108 -9.30 -14.72 3.72
CA ILE A 108 -8.96 -13.45 3.07
C ILE A 108 -8.54 -12.42 4.13
N HIS A 109 -9.23 -12.34 5.28
CA HIS A 109 -8.78 -11.49 6.40
C HIS A 109 -7.34 -11.82 6.81
N LYS A 110 -7.01 -13.10 6.97
CA LYS A 110 -5.64 -13.54 7.27
C LYS A 110 -4.62 -13.20 6.17
N ARG A 111 -5.05 -13.14 4.89
CA ARG A 111 -4.19 -12.68 3.79
C ARG A 111 -3.96 -11.16 3.87
N ILE A 112 -4.99 -10.37 4.21
CA ILE A 112 -4.87 -8.92 4.41
C ILE A 112 -3.91 -8.63 5.57
N ASP A 113 -4.05 -9.32 6.69
CA ASP A 113 -3.16 -9.16 7.86
C ASP A 113 -1.69 -9.43 7.53
N LYS A 114 -1.44 -10.38 6.61
CA LYS A 114 -0.10 -10.76 6.15
C LYS A 114 0.52 -9.85 5.09
N ILE A 115 -0.17 -8.80 4.67
CA ILE A 115 0.40 -7.81 3.75
C ILE A 115 1.56 -7.11 4.48
N GLU A 116 2.76 -7.19 3.91
CA GLU A 116 3.97 -6.60 4.44
C GLU A 116 4.78 -5.95 3.31
N PRO A 117 5.58 -4.92 3.60
CA PRO A 117 6.49 -4.33 2.63
C PRO A 117 7.52 -5.36 2.14
N ILE A 118 7.76 -5.42 0.82
CA ILE A 118 8.63 -6.46 0.26
C ILE A 118 9.85 -5.83 -0.43
N ARG A 119 9.66 -5.12 -1.56
CA ARG A 119 10.75 -4.68 -2.44
C ARG A 119 10.46 -3.31 -3.06
N SER A 120 10.86 -3.12 -4.34
CA SER A 120 10.70 -1.89 -5.10
C SER A 120 9.32 -1.75 -5.74
N THR A 121 9.02 -0.54 -6.22
CA THR A 121 7.72 -0.16 -6.77
C THR A 121 7.74 -0.22 -8.31
N ARG A 122 7.17 -1.29 -8.90
CA ARG A 122 7.02 -1.42 -10.36
C ARG A 122 5.55 -1.42 -10.77
N MET A 123 4.99 -0.21 -10.89
CA MET A 123 3.55 0.01 -11.06
C MET A 123 3.01 -0.42 -12.44
N GLY A 124 3.69 -0.09 -13.54
CA GLY A 124 3.18 -0.27 -14.90
C GLY A 124 2.67 -1.69 -15.19
N PRO A 125 3.51 -2.73 -15.04
CA PRO A 125 3.08 -4.11 -15.24
C PRO A 125 1.96 -4.55 -14.30
N ALA A 126 1.99 -4.13 -13.02
CA ALA A 126 0.97 -4.46 -12.04
C ALA A 126 -0.40 -3.86 -12.43
N ILE A 127 -0.41 -2.60 -12.85
CA ILE A 127 -1.60 -1.92 -13.37
C ILE A 127 -2.16 -2.68 -14.58
N ARG A 128 -1.33 -3.06 -15.56
CA ARG A 128 -1.76 -3.80 -16.76
C ARG A 128 -2.34 -5.17 -16.42
N HIS A 129 -1.74 -5.87 -15.43
CA HIS A 129 -2.27 -7.15 -15.00
C HIS A 129 -3.64 -6.99 -14.29
N THR A 130 -3.80 -5.95 -13.49
CA THR A 130 -5.10 -5.62 -12.86
C THR A 130 -6.15 -5.22 -13.91
N ILE A 131 -5.75 -4.47 -14.94
CA ILE A 131 -6.61 -4.15 -16.10
C ILE A 131 -7.11 -5.43 -16.76
N HIS A 132 -6.24 -6.41 -16.98
CA HIS A 132 -6.62 -7.69 -17.58
C HIS A 132 -7.66 -8.42 -16.72
N LYS A 133 -7.45 -8.51 -15.42
CA LYS A 133 -8.42 -9.10 -14.50
C LYS A 133 -9.78 -8.39 -14.51
N LEU A 134 -9.80 -7.07 -14.52
CA LEU A 134 -11.03 -6.29 -14.60
C LEU A 134 -11.70 -6.42 -15.97
N ASP A 135 -10.92 -6.52 -17.05
CA ASP A 135 -11.43 -6.64 -18.42
C ASP A 135 -12.19 -7.96 -18.64
N GLU A 136 -11.68 -9.05 -18.07
CA GLU A 136 -12.30 -10.37 -18.11
C GLU A 136 -13.56 -10.48 -17.23
N HIS A 137 -13.73 -9.61 -16.25
CA HIS A 137 -14.90 -9.63 -15.36
C HIS A 137 -16.10 -8.93 -16.00
N ASP A 138 -17.28 -9.57 -15.95
CA ASP A 138 -18.51 -9.00 -16.52
C ASP A 138 -19.11 -7.96 -15.55
N ALA A 139 -18.78 -6.68 -15.77
CA ALA A 139 -19.32 -5.56 -15.03
C ALA A 139 -19.47 -4.32 -15.91
N LYS A 140 -20.59 -3.58 -15.74
CA LYS A 140 -20.85 -2.34 -16.48
C LYS A 140 -19.91 -1.21 -16.09
N VAL A 141 -19.55 -1.13 -14.81
CA VAL A 141 -18.64 -0.13 -14.25
C VAL A 141 -17.43 -0.84 -13.69
N LYS A 142 -16.26 -0.44 -14.14
CA LYS A 142 -14.97 -1.01 -13.72
C LYS A 142 -14.08 0.09 -13.16
N ILE A 143 -13.62 -0.09 -11.94
CA ILE A 143 -12.82 0.88 -11.20
C ILE A 143 -11.51 0.21 -10.76
N LEU A 144 -10.40 0.87 -11.01
CA LEU A 144 -9.09 0.51 -10.48
C LEU A 144 -8.67 1.54 -9.43
N ILE A 145 -8.51 1.12 -8.20
CA ILE A 145 -8.01 1.96 -7.10
C ILE A 145 -6.57 1.54 -6.81
N LEU A 146 -5.63 2.41 -7.16
CA LEU A 146 -4.21 2.24 -6.84
C LEU A 146 -3.92 2.96 -5.52
N VAL A 147 -3.41 2.23 -4.54
CA VAL A 147 -2.99 2.77 -3.24
C VAL A 147 -1.47 2.68 -3.18
N SER A 148 -0.79 3.81 -3.04
CA SER A 148 0.68 3.88 -3.08
C SER A 148 1.17 5.20 -2.50
N ASP A 149 2.37 5.24 -1.96
CA ASP A 149 3.07 6.46 -1.53
C ASP A 149 3.49 7.39 -2.69
N GLY A 150 3.16 7.03 -3.92
CA GLY A 150 3.15 7.88 -5.10
C GLY A 150 4.40 7.87 -5.98
N ARG A 151 5.45 7.13 -5.67
CA ARG A 151 6.68 7.14 -6.49
C ARG A 151 7.03 5.77 -7.05
N PRO A 152 6.89 5.54 -8.39
CA PRO A 152 7.43 4.35 -9.01
C PRO A 152 8.97 4.37 -8.92
N GLN A 153 9.54 3.47 -8.14
CA GLN A 153 10.99 3.34 -7.96
C GLN A 153 11.40 1.88 -8.08
N ASP A 154 12.19 1.59 -9.13
CA ASP A 154 12.75 0.26 -9.33
C ASP A 154 14.11 0.33 -10.01
N HIS A 155 15.02 -0.56 -9.65
CA HIS A 155 16.39 -0.63 -10.19
C HIS A 155 16.47 -1.03 -11.68
N GLY A 156 15.41 -1.49 -12.27
CA GLY A 156 15.38 -1.99 -13.64
C GLY A 156 14.99 -0.99 -14.72
N TYR A 157 14.86 0.28 -14.38
CA TYR A 157 14.53 1.33 -15.36
C TYR A 157 15.77 2.06 -15.94
N GLY A 158 17.03 1.59 -15.68
CA GLY A 158 18.32 2.11 -16.18
C GLY A 158 19.19 2.79 -15.12
N ARG A 159 20.35 3.37 -15.43
CA ARG A 159 21.34 3.92 -14.47
C ARG A 159 21.28 5.44 -14.25
N ASP A 160 20.50 6.19 -15.02
CA ASP A 160 20.50 7.65 -15.04
C ASP A 160 19.16 8.28 -14.60
N ARG A 161 19.13 9.61 -14.47
CA ARG A 161 17.93 10.42 -14.16
C ARG A 161 16.74 10.15 -15.09
N THR A 162 16.99 9.70 -16.31
CA THR A 162 15.99 9.24 -17.29
C THR A 162 15.18 8.02 -16.82
N GLU A 163 15.69 7.27 -15.87
CA GLU A 163 15.03 6.11 -15.28
C GLU A 163 13.73 6.47 -14.58
N LYS A 164 13.76 7.53 -13.76
CA LYS A 164 12.57 8.02 -13.06
C LYS A 164 11.49 8.49 -14.03
N GLU A 165 11.89 9.14 -15.10
CA GLU A 165 10.98 9.59 -16.16
C GLU A 165 10.36 8.41 -16.90
N TYR A 166 11.14 7.35 -17.14
CA TYR A 166 10.63 6.15 -17.79
C TYR A 166 9.61 5.42 -16.90
N ALA A 167 9.87 5.28 -15.60
CA ALA A 167 8.94 4.66 -14.65
C ALA A 167 7.61 5.43 -14.57
N VAL A 168 7.68 6.76 -14.48
CA VAL A 168 6.50 7.63 -14.50
C VAL A 168 5.76 7.54 -15.84
N HIS A 169 6.50 7.50 -16.95
CA HIS A 169 5.90 7.36 -18.29
C HIS A 169 5.22 6.00 -18.46
N ASP A 170 5.83 4.91 -18.03
CA ASP A 170 5.25 3.56 -18.08
C ASP A 170 3.96 3.47 -17.24
N THR A 171 3.98 4.00 -16.02
CA THR A 171 2.80 4.10 -15.17
C THR A 171 1.69 4.92 -15.83
N LYS A 172 2.03 6.09 -16.38
CA LYS A 172 1.09 6.94 -17.13
C LYS A 172 0.45 6.19 -18.30
N GLN A 173 1.26 5.47 -19.08
CA GLN A 173 0.74 4.70 -20.21
C GLN A 173 -0.20 3.59 -19.76
N ALA A 174 0.14 2.86 -18.68
CA ALA A 174 -0.73 1.83 -18.11
C ALA A 174 -2.09 2.41 -17.66
N LEU A 175 -2.10 3.57 -17.02
CA LEU A 175 -3.34 4.26 -16.63
C LEU A 175 -4.17 4.74 -17.83
N LEU A 176 -3.52 5.16 -18.93
CA LEU A 176 -4.21 5.50 -20.18
C LEU A 176 -4.79 4.25 -20.86
N GLU A 177 -4.11 3.10 -20.78
CA GLU A 177 -4.61 1.82 -21.25
C GLU A 177 -5.88 1.41 -20.48
N ALA A 178 -5.92 1.61 -19.15
CA ALA A 178 -7.12 1.40 -18.34
C ALA A 178 -8.30 2.22 -18.87
N LYS A 179 -8.10 3.52 -19.06
CA LYS A 179 -9.15 4.43 -19.59
C LYS A 179 -9.66 4.01 -20.95
N ARG A 180 -8.78 3.58 -21.88
CA ARG A 180 -9.16 3.08 -23.21
C ARG A 180 -10.05 1.84 -23.16
N LYS A 181 -9.90 1.02 -22.10
CA LYS A 181 -10.74 -0.16 -21.83
C LYS A 181 -11.98 0.15 -20.99
N GLY A 182 -12.32 1.42 -20.78
CA GLY A 182 -13.47 1.82 -19.98
C GLY A 182 -13.31 1.59 -18.48
N ILE A 183 -12.08 1.38 -18.01
CA ILE A 183 -11.76 1.25 -16.59
C ILE A 183 -11.38 2.62 -16.05
N THR A 184 -12.02 3.05 -14.96
CA THR A 184 -11.73 4.35 -14.32
C THR A 184 -10.66 4.17 -13.25
N PRO A 185 -9.44 4.72 -13.44
CA PRO A 185 -8.39 4.65 -12.42
C PRO A 185 -8.52 5.78 -11.41
N PHE A 186 -8.35 5.45 -10.14
CA PHE A 186 -8.16 6.36 -9.02
C PHE A 186 -6.83 6.07 -8.35
N LEU A 187 -6.19 7.11 -7.82
CA LEU A 187 -4.98 7.00 -7.01
C LEU A 187 -5.26 7.58 -5.63
N ILE A 188 -4.90 6.80 -4.61
CA ILE A 188 -4.89 7.21 -3.20
C ILE A 188 -3.43 7.25 -2.76
N THR A 189 -2.96 8.43 -2.31
CA THR A 189 -1.59 8.66 -1.84
C THR A 189 -1.58 9.32 -0.47
#